data_54f6805444435a0edbca7c04838d2830
#
_entry.id   54f6805444435a0edbca7c04838d2830
#
_cell.length_a   1.000
_cell.length_b   1.000
_cell.length_c   1.000
_cell.angle_alpha   90.00
_cell.angle_beta   90.00
_cell.angle_gamma   90.00
#
_symmetry.space_group_name_H-M   'P 1'
#
loop_
_entity.id
_entity.type
_entity.pdbx_description
1 polymer ?
#
loop_
_entity_poly.entity_id
_entity_poly.type
_entity_poly.pdbx_seq_one_letter_code
_entity_poly.pdbx_strand_id
1 'polypeptide(L)'
;MPKLDIGTLENWLWEAASAIRGAVEANKYKDYILPLIFLKRLSDVFDDEVAKLEEDFGNKEVALKFVEKDHSLVRFYIPQKARWENIRAQNVKIGEYLTDAVREVAKENPKLDGVINIVDFNASVSGQRIIDDDRLRELINILSKYRLGLNDVEPDILGRAYEYLLRKFAEGSGQSAGEFYTPKEVAVLMAKILDPEEGESVYDPCCGSGGLLIKCYLRFKEKYQDKKDAIPLRFFGQEINHTTYAMAKMNAFLHDMENADIRLGDSMKNPVFREKDGSLKKFDIITANPMWNQNFPEEVYKNDPYKRFEFGIPPTSSADWGWIQHMYTSLKDNGKIAVVLDTGSVSRGSGNVGSNKERDIRKKFVDKDLIEAVILLPENLFYNTTAPGVIIVINKSKKHKDQILLINASHLYEKERPKNRLTDEGIEQVYEVYKNWEEKELLSKIVSKEDIVRNDYNLSPSRYVAINGEEEILDLNEAMTELLEAEEERKEAEEKLRAVLSGLGLKY
;
A
#
# COMPACT_ATOMS: atom_id res chain seq x y z
N MET A 1 -10.54 23.01 15.57
CA MET A 1 -10.87 23.26 14.15
C MET A 1 -11.22 21.93 13.50
N PRO A 2 -12.09 21.88 12.47
CA PRO A 2 -12.30 20.63 11.76
C PRO A 2 -10.98 20.15 11.15
N LYS A 3 -10.72 18.85 11.20
CA LYS A 3 -9.53 18.26 10.57
C LYS A 3 -9.56 18.54 9.07
N LEU A 4 -8.37 18.69 8.47
CA LEU A 4 -8.22 18.90 7.03
C LEU A 4 -8.89 17.75 6.26
N ASP A 5 -9.94 18.04 5.51
CA ASP A 5 -10.66 17.06 4.70
C ASP A 5 -9.88 16.71 3.42
N ILE A 6 -10.26 15.60 2.77
CA ILE A 6 -9.54 15.07 1.60
C ILE A 6 -9.60 16.06 0.43
N GLY A 7 -10.75 16.66 0.16
CA GLY A 7 -10.91 17.58 -0.98
C GLY A 7 -10.06 18.85 -0.81
N THR A 8 -9.99 19.36 0.41
CA THR A 8 -9.12 20.50 0.75
C THR A 8 -7.65 20.12 0.62
N LEU A 9 -7.25 18.91 1.08
CA LEU A 9 -5.90 18.40 0.93
C LEU A 9 -5.52 18.30 -0.56
N GLU A 10 -6.36 17.71 -1.39
CA GLU A 10 -6.09 17.54 -2.82
C GLU A 10 -5.93 18.87 -3.56
N ASN A 11 -6.78 19.85 -3.26
CA ASN A 11 -6.68 21.20 -3.83
C ASN A 11 -5.39 21.91 -3.40
N TRP A 12 -5.02 21.79 -2.13
CA TRP A 12 -3.80 22.35 -1.59
C TRP A 12 -2.54 21.74 -2.23
N LEU A 13 -2.52 20.42 -2.43
CA LEU A 13 -1.43 19.72 -3.11
C LEU A 13 -1.35 20.07 -4.61
N TRP A 14 -2.50 20.30 -5.24
CA TRP A 14 -2.54 20.79 -6.61
C TRP A 14 -1.93 22.18 -6.75
N GLU A 15 -2.25 23.09 -5.84
CA GLU A 15 -1.62 24.42 -5.81
C GLU A 15 -0.10 24.30 -5.59
N ALA A 16 0.34 23.45 -4.65
CA ALA A 16 1.75 23.21 -4.38
C ALA A 16 2.50 22.68 -5.63
N ALA A 17 1.91 21.71 -6.34
CA ALA A 17 2.46 21.20 -7.59
C ALA A 17 2.49 22.27 -8.70
N SER A 18 1.49 23.15 -8.72
CA SER A 18 1.41 24.24 -9.72
C SER A 18 2.53 25.27 -9.54
N ALA A 19 2.99 25.53 -8.30
CA ALA A 19 4.10 26.44 -8.01
C ALA A 19 5.43 25.98 -8.66
N ILE A 20 5.67 24.68 -8.78
CA ILE A 20 6.90 24.12 -9.36
C ILE A 20 6.73 23.63 -10.81
N ARG A 21 5.56 23.90 -11.41
CA ARG A 21 5.29 23.54 -12.81
C ARG A 21 6.28 24.19 -13.77
N GLY A 22 6.80 23.38 -14.69
CA GLY A 22 7.79 23.83 -15.69
C GLY A 22 9.23 23.93 -15.17
N ALA A 23 9.48 23.78 -13.87
CA ALA A 23 10.82 23.64 -13.30
C ALA A 23 11.27 22.17 -13.28
N VAL A 24 10.34 21.27 -12.97
CA VAL A 24 10.57 19.82 -12.93
C VAL A 24 9.46 19.09 -13.70
N GLU A 25 9.71 17.84 -14.08
CA GLU A 25 8.70 16.98 -14.70
C GLU A 25 7.59 16.65 -13.70
N ALA A 26 6.36 16.45 -14.21
CA ALA A 26 5.19 16.24 -13.35
C ALA A 26 5.32 15.01 -12.43
N ASN A 27 5.93 13.92 -12.90
CA ASN A 27 6.19 12.71 -12.12
C ASN A 27 7.16 12.92 -10.95
N LYS A 28 7.93 14.01 -10.97
CA LYS A 28 8.88 14.39 -9.91
C LYS A 28 8.35 15.40 -8.90
N TYR A 29 7.13 15.94 -9.08
CA TYR A 29 6.57 16.87 -8.10
C TYR A 29 6.55 16.31 -6.69
N LYS A 30 6.20 15.04 -6.55
CA LYS A 30 6.19 14.32 -5.27
C LYS A 30 7.55 14.39 -4.55
N ASP A 31 8.65 14.28 -5.29
CA ASP A 31 10.00 14.20 -4.73
C ASP A 31 10.41 15.49 -4.01
N TYR A 32 9.85 16.64 -4.41
CA TYR A 32 10.09 17.95 -3.79
C TYR A 32 9.00 18.33 -2.77
N ILE A 33 7.74 18.02 -3.04
CA ILE A 33 6.61 18.44 -2.20
C ILE A 33 6.56 17.63 -0.90
N LEU A 34 6.73 16.31 -0.98
CA LEU A 34 6.57 15.43 0.18
C LEU A 34 7.60 15.67 1.29
N PRO A 35 8.90 15.83 1.02
CA PRO A 35 9.87 16.17 2.07
C PRO A 35 9.54 17.50 2.78
N LEU A 36 8.99 18.49 2.06
CA LEU A 36 8.57 19.75 2.67
C LEU A 36 7.30 19.60 3.51
N ILE A 37 6.32 18.82 3.06
CA ILE A 37 5.12 18.48 3.86
C ILE A 37 5.55 17.72 5.12
N PHE A 38 6.48 16.78 4.98
CA PHE A 38 7.00 16.04 6.11
C PHE A 38 7.72 16.95 7.10
N LEU A 39 8.64 17.81 6.62
CA LEU A 39 9.33 18.78 7.45
C LEU A 39 8.35 19.71 8.18
N LYS A 40 7.31 20.17 7.45
CA LYS A 40 6.24 20.96 8.05
C LYS A 40 5.49 20.19 9.14
N ARG A 41 5.12 18.94 8.88
CA ARG A 41 4.47 18.07 9.85
C ARG A 41 5.33 17.89 11.10
N LEU A 42 6.62 17.61 10.93
CA LEU A 42 7.57 17.48 12.04
C LEU A 42 7.63 18.76 12.86
N SER A 43 7.72 19.93 12.20
CA SER A 43 7.75 21.23 12.88
C SER A 43 6.46 21.51 13.63
N ASP A 44 5.30 21.29 13.02
CA ASP A 44 4.00 21.55 13.65
C ASP A 44 3.73 20.61 14.84
N VAL A 45 4.17 19.34 14.75
CA VAL A 45 4.06 18.38 15.88
C VAL A 45 5.04 18.73 16.99
N PHE A 46 6.27 19.14 16.65
CA PHE A 46 7.24 19.63 17.64
C PHE A 46 6.69 20.84 18.41
N ASP A 47 6.05 21.79 17.70
CA ASP A 47 5.41 22.95 18.35
C ASP A 47 4.28 22.53 19.30
N ASP A 48 3.49 21.49 18.95
CA ASP A 48 2.44 20.94 19.83
C ASP A 48 3.03 20.27 21.07
N GLU A 49 4.16 19.58 20.96
CA GLU A 49 4.82 18.93 22.07
C GLU A 49 5.47 19.97 23.01
N VAL A 50 6.10 21.01 22.43
CA VAL A 50 6.62 22.12 23.22
C VAL A 50 5.48 22.86 23.94
N ALA A 51 4.32 23.06 23.30
CA ALA A 51 3.16 23.67 23.93
C ALA A 51 2.61 22.86 25.12
N LYS A 52 2.67 21.52 25.05
CA LYS A 52 2.33 20.67 26.23
C LYS A 52 3.32 20.85 27.37
N LEU A 53 4.62 20.91 27.06
CA LEU A 53 5.66 21.14 28.04
C LEU A 53 5.57 22.56 28.66
N GLU A 54 5.00 23.55 27.92
CA GLU A 54 4.72 24.88 28.45
C GLU A 54 3.77 24.84 29.67
N GLU A 55 2.78 23.91 29.65
CA GLU A 55 1.87 23.70 30.80
C GLU A 55 2.64 23.31 32.06
N ASP A 56 3.70 22.50 31.92
CA ASP A 56 4.54 22.04 33.04
C ASP A 56 5.58 23.09 33.46
N PHE A 57 6.17 23.82 32.52
CA PHE A 57 7.26 24.77 32.76
C PHE A 57 6.78 26.22 32.87
N GLY A 58 5.49 26.51 32.62
CA GLY A 58 4.84 27.80 32.77
C GLY A 58 5.20 28.86 31.73
N ASN A 59 6.14 28.56 30.79
CA ASN A 59 6.57 29.47 29.72
C ASN A 59 7.21 28.71 28.55
N LYS A 60 6.81 29.05 27.32
CA LYS A 60 7.30 28.44 26.08
C LYS A 60 8.81 28.57 25.90
N GLU A 61 9.41 29.74 26.22
CA GLU A 61 10.86 29.93 26.10
C GLU A 61 11.65 29.05 27.05
N VAL A 62 11.09 28.84 28.26
CA VAL A 62 11.70 27.94 29.26
C VAL A 62 11.60 26.50 28.78
N ALA A 63 10.43 26.06 28.31
CA ALA A 63 10.24 24.74 27.75
C ALA A 63 11.23 24.47 26.59
N LEU A 64 11.37 25.41 25.65
CA LEU A 64 12.34 25.31 24.54
C LEU A 64 13.78 25.18 25.03
N LYS A 65 14.21 25.95 26.04
CA LYS A 65 15.56 25.83 26.62
C LYS A 65 15.82 24.46 27.27
N PHE A 66 14.79 23.84 27.84
CA PHE A 66 14.90 22.48 28.36
C PHE A 66 15.00 21.47 27.23
N VAL A 67 14.16 21.58 26.21
CA VAL A 67 14.20 20.69 25.02
C VAL A 67 15.54 20.82 24.25
N GLU A 68 16.13 22.01 24.17
CA GLU A 68 17.47 22.23 23.57
C GLU A 68 18.61 21.57 24.38
N LYS A 69 18.42 21.37 25.68
CA LYS A 69 19.39 20.67 26.55
C LYS A 69 19.16 19.17 26.60
N ASP A 70 17.92 18.75 26.49
CA ASP A 70 17.52 17.34 26.56
C ASP A 70 16.46 17.06 25.49
N HIS A 71 16.94 16.56 24.33
CA HIS A 71 16.10 16.20 23.20
C HIS A 71 15.13 15.04 23.49
N SER A 72 15.31 14.29 24.59
CA SER A 72 14.42 13.18 24.98
C SER A 72 13.05 13.64 25.49
N LEU A 73 12.89 14.94 25.77
CA LEU A 73 11.62 15.56 26.17
C LEU A 73 10.60 15.62 25.03
N VAL A 74 11.04 15.47 23.80
CA VAL A 74 10.21 15.45 22.58
C VAL A 74 10.51 14.21 21.77
N ARG A 75 9.56 13.74 20.96
CA ARG A 75 9.75 12.57 20.10
C ARG A 75 10.89 12.74 19.09
N PHE A 76 11.02 13.95 18.58
CA PHE A 76 12.10 14.33 17.67
C PHE A 76 12.40 15.81 17.86
N TYR A 77 13.67 16.13 17.80
CA TYR A 77 14.12 17.50 17.95
C TYR A 77 14.20 18.21 16.60
N ILE A 78 13.59 19.38 16.50
CA ILE A 78 13.66 20.23 15.32
C ILE A 78 14.57 21.45 15.61
N PRO A 79 15.76 21.48 14.99
CA PRO A 79 16.67 22.62 15.11
C PRO A 79 15.98 23.93 14.72
N GLN A 80 16.37 25.03 15.36
CA GLN A 80 15.74 26.35 15.15
C GLN A 80 15.65 26.71 13.66
N LYS A 81 16.69 26.46 12.87
CA LYS A 81 16.74 26.72 11.43
C LYS A 81 15.66 25.95 10.67
N ALA A 82 15.32 24.76 11.11
CA ALA A 82 14.37 23.87 10.44
C ALA A 82 12.91 24.02 10.93
N ARG A 83 12.65 24.88 11.94
CA ARG A 83 11.29 25.21 12.36
C ARG A 83 10.58 25.98 11.24
N TRP A 84 9.33 25.60 10.96
CA TRP A 84 8.61 26.07 9.79
C TRP A 84 8.46 27.59 9.75
N GLU A 85 8.33 28.25 10.90
CA GLU A 85 8.29 29.72 11.01
C GLU A 85 9.56 30.38 10.44
N ASN A 86 10.75 29.81 10.72
CA ASN A 86 12.03 30.32 10.23
C ASN A 86 12.24 30.02 8.75
N ILE A 87 11.77 28.87 8.27
CA ILE A 87 11.76 28.52 6.84
C ILE A 87 10.88 29.53 6.08
N ARG A 88 9.69 29.82 6.60
CA ARG A 88 8.75 30.78 6.00
C ARG A 88 9.31 32.21 6.00
N ALA A 89 10.08 32.57 6.99
CA ALA A 89 10.68 33.91 7.09
C ALA A 89 11.85 34.12 6.13
N GLN A 90 12.39 33.03 5.54
CA GLN A 90 13.55 33.12 4.64
C GLN A 90 13.20 33.74 3.30
N ASN A 91 13.97 34.75 2.87
CA ASN A 91 13.71 35.53 1.65
C ASN A 91 14.78 35.43 0.59
N VAL A 92 15.97 34.92 0.91
CA VAL A 92 17.11 34.80 0.00
C VAL A 92 17.77 33.44 0.16
N LYS A 93 18.33 32.90 -0.92
CA LYS A 93 19.03 31.60 -0.92
C LYS A 93 18.16 30.46 -0.32
N ILE A 94 16.89 30.45 -0.70
CA ILE A 94 15.89 29.56 -0.11
C ILE A 94 16.25 28.09 -0.33
N GLY A 95 16.72 27.72 -1.53
CA GLY A 95 17.13 26.35 -1.84
C GLY A 95 18.31 25.86 -0.98
N GLU A 96 19.33 26.71 -0.77
CA GLU A 96 20.47 26.43 0.12
C GLU A 96 19.97 26.24 1.57
N TYR A 97 19.13 27.17 2.03
CA TYR A 97 18.58 27.14 3.39
C TYR A 97 17.75 25.89 3.67
N LEU A 98 16.86 25.51 2.75
CA LEU A 98 16.05 24.28 2.86
C LEU A 98 16.91 23.02 2.90
N THR A 99 17.90 22.94 2.00
CA THR A 99 18.81 21.78 1.95
C THR A 99 19.58 21.63 3.26
N ASP A 100 20.05 22.73 3.82
CA ASP A 100 20.72 22.71 5.11
C ASP A 100 19.76 22.37 6.26
N ALA A 101 18.55 22.91 6.26
CA ALA A 101 17.54 22.64 7.28
C ALA A 101 17.19 21.14 7.36
N VAL A 102 16.96 20.48 6.22
CA VAL A 102 16.66 19.04 6.21
C VAL A 102 17.86 18.19 6.65
N ARG A 103 19.09 18.61 6.31
CA ARG A 103 20.33 17.95 6.76
C ARG A 103 20.51 18.08 8.29
N GLU A 104 20.23 19.25 8.85
CA GLU A 104 20.28 19.44 10.31
C GLU A 104 19.26 18.59 11.03
N VAL A 105 18.00 18.50 10.52
CA VAL A 105 17.01 17.59 11.09
C VAL A 105 17.47 16.13 11.05
N ALA A 106 18.03 15.68 9.94
CA ALA A 106 18.55 14.31 9.82
C ALA A 106 19.70 14.05 10.80
N LYS A 107 20.60 15.04 11.01
CA LYS A 107 21.72 14.95 11.96
C LYS A 107 21.22 14.79 13.41
N GLU A 108 20.22 15.56 13.81
CA GLU A 108 19.66 15.52 15.17
C GLU A 108 18.73 14.32 15.37
N ASN A 109 18.22 13.73 14.28
CA ASN A 109 17.34 12.56 14.28
C ASN A 109 17.91 11.46 13.37
N PRO A 110 18.89 10.66 13.81
CA PRO A 110 19.59 9.68 12.96
C PRO A 110 18.68 8.67 12.25
N LYS A 111 17.49 8.39 12.77
CA LYS A 111 16.49 7.52 12.14
C LYS A 111 15.91 8.12 10.85
N LEU A 112 16.03 9.43 10.67
CA LEU A 112 15.57 10.18 9.48
C LEU A 112 16.66 10.44 8.45
N ASP A 113 17.92 10.04 8.72
CA ASP A 113 19.00 10.16 7.76
C ASP A 113 18.76 9.25 6.55
N GLY A 114 19.01 9.79 5.34
CA GLY A 114 18.66 9.14 4.09
C GLY A 114 17.15 9.05 3.83
N VAL A 115 16.33 9.74 4.63
CA VAL A 115 14.86 9.78 4.52
C VAL A 115 14.36 11.19 4.23
N ILE A 116 14.65 12.16 5.11
CA ILE A 116 14.22 13.55 4.91
C ILE A 116 15.18 14.34 4.00
N ASN A 117 16.43 13.99 3.99
CA ASN A 117 17.50 14.68 3.27
C ASN A 117 17.85 14.07 1.90
N ILE A 118 16.90 13.37 1.29
CA ILE A 118 17.04 12.74 -0.04
C ILE A 118 17.03 13.74 -1.19
N VAL A 119 16.53 14.97 -0.98
CA VAL A 119 16.40 16.01 -2.00
C VAL A 119 17.34 17.16 -1.71
N ASP A 120 18.06 17.59 -2.74
CA ASP A 120 18.83 18.83 -2.73
C ASP A 120 18.00 19.94 -3.40
N PHE A 121 17.39 20.81 -2.58
CA PHE A 121 16.62 21.97 -3.07
C PHE A 121 17.50 23.04 -3.73
N ASN A 122 18.82 22.95 -3.58
CA ASN A 122 19.81 23.84 -4.20
C ASN A 122 20.42 23.24 -5.49
N ALA A 123 19.92 22.09 -5.94
CA ALA A 123 20.45 21.40 -7.10
C ALA A 123 20.39 22.27 -8.36
N SER A 124 21.44 22.18 -9.19
CA SER A 124 21.60 22.94 -10.42
C SER A 124 21.95 22.00 -11.57
N VAL A 125 21.43 22.33 -12.77
CA VAL A 125 21.80 21.67 -14.03
C VAL A 125 22.33 22.74 -14.97
N SER A 126 23.52 22.52 -15.52
CA SER A 126 24.18 23.47 -16.42
C SER A 126 24.34 24.90 -15.83
N GLY A 127 24.53 25.00 -14.51
CA GLY A 127 24.70 26.29 -13.81
C GLY A 127 23.38 27.02 -13.48
N GLN A 128 22.23 26.47 -13.86
CA GLN A 128 20.91 27.00 -13.51
C GLN A 128 20.27 26.12 -12.44
N ARG A 129 19.64 26.74 -11.43
CA ARG A 129 18.90 26.00 -10.41
C ARG A 129 17.72 25.29 -11.05
N ILE A 130 17.46 24.04 -10.60
CA ILE A 130 16.30 23.26 -11.06
C ILE A 130 15.01 23.97 -10.64
N ILE A 131 14.93 24.41 -9.38
CA ILE A 131 13.83 25.24 -8.87
C ILE A 131 14.45 26.52 -8.32
N ASP A 132 14.02 27.65 -8.84
CA ASP A 132 14.47 28.98 -8.38
C ASP A 132 13.87 29.36 -7.04
N ASP A 133 14.48 30.35 -6.37
CA ASP A 133 14.07 30.80 -5.03
C ASP A 133 12.64 31.38 -5.02
N ASP A 134 12.17 31.98 -6.11
CA ASP A 134 10.81 32.53 -6.17
C ASP A 134 9.75 31.43 -6.17
N ARG A 135 9.98 30.37 -6.91
CA ARG A 135 9.10 29.18 -6.91
C ARG A 135 9.15 28.44 -5.57
N LEU A 136 10.32 28.31 -4.95
CA LEU A 136 10.42 27.74 -3.61
C LEU A 136 9.70 28.59 -2.57
N ARG A 137 9.76 29.91 -2.68
CA ARG A 137 9.00 30.83 -1.81
C ARG A 137 7.50 30.63 -1.99
N GLU A 138 7.02 30.58 -3.24
CA GLU A 138 5.61 30.33 -3.53
C GLU A 138 5.15 28.98 -2.95
N LEU A 139 5.95 27.92 -3.17
CA LEU A 139 5.68 26.59 -2.61
C LEU A 139 5.59 26.62 -1.08
N ILE A 140 6.54 27.25 -0.39
CA ILE A 140 6.52 27.41 1.08
C ILE A 140 5.28 28.17 1.52
N ASN A 141 4.89 29.27 0.84
CA ASN A 141 3.70 30.04 1.17
C ASN A 141 2.42 29.21 1.02
N ILE A 142 2.32 28.42 -0.05
CA ILE A 142 1.18 27.51 -0.26
C ILE A 142 1.15 26.47 0.86
N LEU A 143 2.27 25.81 1.15
CA LEU A 143 2.37 24.82 2.21
C LEU A 143 2.12 25.39 3.61
N SER A 144 2.22 26.70 3.79
CA SER A 144 1.94 27.39 5.05
C SER A 144 0.46 27.70 5.29
N LYS A 145 -0.44 27.42 4.33
CA LYS A 145 -1.89 27.71 4.47
C LYS A 145 -2.56 26.88 5.56
N TYR A 146 -2.10 25.68 5.78
CA TYR A 146 -2.68 24.76 6.77
C TYR A 146 -1.63 24.29 7.77
N ARG A 147 -2.05 24.14 9.01
CA ARG A 147 -1.25 23.53 10.06
C ARG A 147 -1.41 22.00 10.00
N LEU A 148 -0.33 21.27 10.28
CA LEU A 148 -0.27 19.81 10.24
C LEU A 148 0.08 19.22 11.62
N GLY A 149 -0.36 19.84 12.72
CA GLY A 149 -0.14 19.39 14.10
C GLY A 149 -0.97 18.14 14.47
N LEU A 150 -0.80 17.69 15.70
CA LEU A 150 -1.40 16.44 16.20
C LEU A 150 -2.93 16.39 16.09
N ASN A 151 -3.59 17.55 16.27
CA ASN A 151 -5.04 17.67 16.25
C ASN A 151 -5.59 18.25 14.94
N ASP A 152 -4.72 18.71 14.03
CA ASP A 152 -5.12 19.42 12.83
C ASP A 152 -5.43 18.48 11.66
N VAL A 153 -4.80 17.32 11.62
CA VAL A 153 -4.92 16.36 10.52
C VAL A 153 -5.03 14.92 11.03
N GLU A 154 -5.51 14.03 10.16
CA GLU A 154 -5.45 12.59 10.44
C GLU A 154 -3.98 12.11 10.46
N PRO A 155 -3.66 11.06 11.24
CA PRO A 155 -2.31 10.52 11.29
C PRO A 155 -1.73 10.18 9.92
N ASP A 156 -2.52 9.59 9.01
CA ASP A 156 -2.09 9.10 7.69
C ASP A 156 -2.11 10.20 6.60
N ILE A 157 -2.00 11.47 6.97
CA ILE A 157 -2.05 12.59 6.02
C ILE A 157 -0.94 12.52 4.96
N LEU A 158 0.24 12.02 5.31
CA LEU A 158 1.35 11.90 4.36
C LEU A 158 1.11 10.79 3.33
N GLY A 159 0.57 9.65 3.76
CA GLY A 159 0.18 8.58 2.85
C GLY A 159 -0.85 9.07 1.83
N ARG A 160 -1.85 9.82 2.28
CA ARG A 160 -2.86 10.43 1.41
C ARG A 160 -2.30 11.49 0.47
N ALA A 161 -1.38 12.33 0.96
CA ALA A 161 -0.71 13.31 0.11
C ALA A 161 0.09 12.66 -1.02
N TYR A 162 0.80 11.59 -0.69
CA TYR A 162 1.55 10.81 -1.66
C TYR A 162 0.64 10.16 -2.72
N GLU A 163 -0.39 9.49 -2.27
CA GLU A 163 -1.38 8.87 -3.14
C GLU A 163 -1.96 9.87 -4.15
N TYR A 164 -2.37 11.04 -3.67
CA TYR A 164 -2.88 12.09 -4.54
C TYR A 164 -1.86 12.54 -5.59
N LEU A 165 -0.61 12.81 -5.17
CA LEU A 165 0.44 13.25 -6.08
C LEU A 165 0.79 12.17 -7.11
N LEU A 166 0.82 10.90 -6.71
CA LEU A 166 0.98 9.79 -7.66
C LEU A 166 -0.16 9.75 -8.67
N ARG A 167 -1.40 9.67 -8.19
CA ARG A 167 -2.59 9.59 -9.04
C ARG A 167 -2.64 10.73 -10.05
N LYS A 168 -2.45 11.98 -9.57
CA LYS A 168 -2.67 13.17 -10.39
C LYS A 168 -1.57 13.42 -11.40
N PHE A 169 -0.34 13.03 -11.13
CA PHE A 169 0.83 13.37 -11.94
C PHE A 169 1.53 12.18 -12.60
N ALA A 170 1.08 10.94 -12.33
CA ALA A 170 1.56 9.75 -13.05
C ALA A 170 0.94 9.62 -14.45
N GLU A 171 -0.24 10.16 -14.68
CA GLU A 171 -1.03 10.01 -15.92
C GLU A 171 -0.37 10.64 -17.17
N GLY A 172 0.67 11.46 -17.02
CA GLY A 172 1.35 12.15 -18.13
C GLY A 172 2.63 11.50 -18.64
N SER A 173 3.18 10.48 -17.96
CA SER A 173 4.54 9.99 -18.24
C SER A 173 4.60 8.63 -18.96
N GLY A 174 3.46 7.98 -19.25
CA GLY A 174 3.47 6.63 -19.83
C GLY A 174 4.15 5.56 -18.94
N GLN A 175 4.68 5.97 -17.83
CA GLN A 175 5.26 5.11 -16.79
C GLN A 175 4.24 4.92 -15.68
N SER A 176 3.21 4.11 -15.95
CA SER A 176 2.41 3.47 -14.88
C SER A 176 3.32 2.47 -14.16
N ALA A 177 4.47 2.91 -13.75
CA ALA A 177 5.43 2.06 -13.10
C ALA A 177 4.95 1.77 -11.67
N GLY A 178 4.15 0.72 -11.51
CA GLY A 178 4.31 -0.22 -10.41
C GLY A 178 4.08 0.25 -8.98
N GLU A 179 3.63 1.48 -8.75
CA GLU A 179 3.30 1.93 -7.41
C GLU A 179 1.80 1.72 -7.18
N PHE A 180 1.45 0.59 -6.57
CA PHE A 180 0.09 0.26 -6.15
C PHE A 180 -0.14 0.75 -4.73
N TYR A 181 -1.13 1.64 -4.56
CA TYR A 181 -1.60 2.02 -3.23
C TYR A 181 -2.82 1.17 -2.87
N THR A 182 -2.83 0.64 -1.65
CA THR A 182 -3.99 -0.09 -1.13
C THR A 182 -5.03 0.88 -0.61
N PRO A 183 -6.28 0.88 -1.11
CA PRO A 183 -7.34 1.71 -0.57
C PRO A 183 -7.46 1.55 0.95
N LYS A 184 -7.71 2.66 1.66
CA LYS A 184 -7.78 2.69 3.13
C LYS A 184 -8.72 1.62 3.69
N GLU A 185 -9.87 1.48 3.07
CA GLU A 185 -10.95 0.57 3.46
C GLU A 185 -10.50 -0.89 3.34
N VAL A 186 -9.81 -1.22 2.25
CA VAL A 186 -9.23 -2.56 2.02
C VAL A 186 -8.14 -2.85 3.06
N ALA A 187 -7.29 -1.88 3.34
CA ALA A 187 -6.24 -2.04 4.35
C ALA A 187 -6.81 -2.21 5.77
N VAL A 188 -7.90 -1.51 6.11
CA VAL A 188 -8.63 -1.68 7.37
C VAL A 188 -9.23 -3.08 7.46
N LEU A 189 -9.90 -3.55 6.40
CA LEU A 189 -10.46 -4.91 6.35
C LEU A 189 -9.37 -5.98 6.54
N MET A 190 -8.24 -5.85 5.84
CA MET A 190 -7.12 -6.78 5.98
C MET A 190 -6.57 -6.81 7.41
N ALA A 191 -6.42 -5.64 8.05
CA ALA A 191 -5.95 -5.55 9.42
C ALA A 191 -6.94 -6.18 10.42
N LYS A 192 -8.25 -6.04 10.20
CA LYS A 192 -9.29 -6.73 11.00
C LYS A 192 -9.24 -8.25 10.83
N ILE A 193 -9.06 -8.75 9.61
CA ILE A 193 -8.93 -10.19 9.30
C ILE A 193 -7.67 -10.78 9.96
N LEU A 194 -6.57 -10.07 9.91
CA LEU A 194 -5.31 -10.51 10.51
C LEU A 194 -5.33 -10.43 12.04
N ASP A 195 -6.03 -9.44 12.58
CA ASP A 195 -6.29 -9.19 14.01
C ASP A 195 -5.06 -9.39 14.92
N PRO A 196 -3.98 -8.59 14.77
CA PRO A 196 -2.71 -8.80 15.43
C PRO A 196 -2.78 -8.93 16.94
N GLU A 197 -2.00 -9.86 17.50
CA GLU A 197 -1.87 -10.14 18.92
C GLU A 197 -0.58 -9.57 19.52
N GLU A 198 -0.51 -9.48 20.84
CA GLU A 198 0.64 -8.96 21.56
C GLU A 198 1.95 -9.68 21.23
N GLY A 199 3.00 -8.90 20.99
CA GLY A 199 4.36 -9.40 20.75
C GLY A 199 4.56 -10.05 19.37
N GLU A 200 3.53 -10.11 18.53
CA GLU A 200 3.65 -10.66 17.18
C GLU A 200 4.51 -9.78 16.26
N SER A 201 5.07 -10.41 15.25
CA SER A 201 5.79 -9.77 14.16
C SER A 201 4.92 -9.67 12.92
N VAL A 202 4.81 -8.45 12.36
CA VAL A 202 4.06 -8.14 11.15
C VAL A 202 5.03 -7.80 10.04
N TYR A 203 4.90 -8.44 8.87
CA TYR A 203 5.78 -8.26 7.73
C TYR A 203 5.00 -7.89 6.47
N ASP A 204 5.53 -6.94 5.71
CA ASP A 204 5.08 -6.59 4.36
C ASP A 204 6.28 -6.63 3.40
N PRO A 205 6.34 -7.60 2.46
CA PRO A 205 7.45 -7.75 1.53
C PRO A 205 7.51 -6.70 0.42
N CYS A 206 6.48 -5.86 0.27
CA CYS A 206 6.37 -4.82 -0.75
C CYS A 206 5.59 -3.62 -0.17
N CYS A 207 6.11 -3.10 0.96
CA CYS A 207 5.31 -2.30 1.89
C CYS A 207 4.87 -0.92 1.36
N GLY A 208 5.36 -0.50 0.20
CA GLY A 208 4.99 0.81 -0.33
C GLY A 208 5.27 1.92 0.69
N SER A 209 4.29 2.76 0.94
CA SER A 209 4.33 3.82 1.97
C SER A 209 4.10 3.31 3.41
N GLY A 210 4.00 2.00 3.63
CA GLY A 210 3.77 1.39 4.94
C GLY A 210 2.31 1.33 5.39
N GLY A 211 1.36 1.62 4.49
CA GLY A 211 -0.06 1.75 4.84
C GLY A 211 -0.66 0.52 5.49
N LEU A 212 -0.36 -0.69 4.99
CA LEU A 212 -0.85 -1.96 5.58
C LEU A 212 -0.27 -2.21 6.98
N LEU A 213 1.03 -1.94 7.18
CA LEU A 213 1.67 -2.06 8.50
C LEU A 213 1.05 -1.09 9.51
N ILE A 214 0.77 0.14 9.08
CA ILE A 214 0.11 1.16 9.92
C ILE A 214 -1.31 0.73 10.30
N LYS A 215 -2.09 0.14 9.39
CA LYS A 215 -3.44 -0.33 9.74
C LYS A 215 -3.42 -1.51 10.72
N CYS A 216 -2.45 -2.42 10.61
CA CYS A 216 -2.22 -3.45 11.63
C CYS A 216 -1.87 -2.83 12.99
N TYR A 217 -1.04 -1.80 13.04
CA TYR A 217 -0.71 -1.08 14.27
C TYR A 217 -1.92 -0.38 14.89
N LEU A 218 -2.72 0.31 14.08
CA LEU A 218 -3.94 0.99 14.56
C LEU A 218 -4.97 -0.01 15.07
N ARG A 219 -5.13 -1.17 14.41
CA ARG A 219 -5.99 -2.26 14.87
C ARG A 219 -5.52 -2.80 16.21
N PHE A 220 -4.23 -3.02 16.39
CA PHE A 220 -3.65 -3.43 17.64
C PHE A 220 -3.90 -2.39 18.75
N LYS A 221 -3.67 -1.10 18.48
CA LYS A 221 -3.95 -0.03 19.44
C LYS A 221 -5.42 0.02 19.87
N GLU A 222 -6.35 -0.13 18.92
CA GLU A 222 -7.78 -0.20 19.19
C GLU A 222 -8.12 -1.38 20.11
N LYS A 223 -7.57 -2.57 19.82
CA LYS A 223 -7.82 -3.81 20.57
C LYS A 223 -7.30 -3.76 21.98
N TYR A 224 -6.16 -3.14 22.20
CA TYR A 224 -5.46 -3.09 23.48
C TYR A 224 -5.45 -1.70 24.13
N GLN A 225 -6.37 -0.80 23.76
CA GLN A 225 -6.42 0.58 24.26
C GLN A 225 -6.47 0.69 25.80
N ASP A 226 -7.10 -0.26 26.46
CA ASP A 226 -7.26 -0.29 27.92
C ASP A 226 -6.14 -1.05 28.64
N LYS A 227 -5.18 -1.65 27.90
CA LYS A 227 -4.09 -2.44 28.45
C LYS A 227 -2.75 -1.68 28.35
N LYS A 228 -2.34 -1.03 29.45
CA LYS A 228 -1.13 -0.18 29.49
C LYS A 228 0.19 -0.94 29.28
N ASP A 229 0.25 -2.22 29.59
CA ASP A 229 1.41 -3.10 29.55
C ASP A 229 1.34 -4.12 28.38
N ALA A 230 0.54 -3.82 27.36
CA ALA A 230 0.48 -4.63 26.15
C ALA A 230 1.85 -4.73 25.48
N ILE A 231 2.29 -5.96 25.18
CA ILE A 231 3.56 -6.20 24.49
C ILE A 231 3.44 -5.68 23.05
N PRO A 232 4.26 -4.70 22.63
CA PRO A 232 4.10 -4.07 21.32
C PRO A 232 4.39 -5.04 20.17
N LEU A 233 3.76 -4.78 19.02
CA LEU A 233 4.07 -5.45 17.77
C LEU A 233 5.47 -5.09 17.27
N ARG A 234 6.05 -5.98 16.48
CA ARG A 234 7.31 -5.76 15.76
C ARG A 234 7.02 -5.69 14.26
N PHE A 235 7.38 -4.60 13.62
CA PHE A 235 7.08 -4.34 12.22
C PHE A 235 8.31 -4.49 11.33
N PHE A 236 8.09 -5.12 10.17
CA PHE A 236 9.12 -5.35 9.16
C PHE A 236 8.54 -5.01 7.80
N GLY A 237 9.25 -4.22 7.01
CA GLY A 237 8.84 -3.84 5.67
C GLY A 237 10.02 -3.89 4.70
N GLN A 238 9.76 -4.31 3.47
CA GLN A 238 10.74 -4.21 2.39
C GLN A 238 10.12 -3.47 1.20
N GLU A 239 10.87 -2.50 0.64
CA GLU A 239 10.42 -1.68 -0.49
C GLU A 239 11.55 -1.49 -1.49
N ILE A 240 11.26 -1.62 -2.78
CA ILE A 240 12.26 -1.50 -3.85
C ILE A 240 12.49 -0.05 -4.28
N ASN A 241 11.44 0.78 -4.22
CA ASN A 241 11.52 2.18 -4.63
C ASN A 241 12.07 3.05 -3.50
N HIS A 242 13.13 3.81 -3.78
CA HIS A 242 13.82 4.61 -2.76
C HIS A 242 12.93 5.70 -2.16
N THR A 243 12.16 6.40 -2.99
CA THR A 243 11.25 7.47 -2.53
C THR A 243 10.12 6.88 -1.66
N THR A 244 9.53 5.79 -2.10
CA THR A 244 8.44 5.10 -1.37
C THR A 244 8.95 4.47 -0.07
N TYR A 245 10.17 3.92 -0.07
CA TYR A 245 10.87 3.49 1.14
C TYR A 245 11.04 4.63 2.16
N ALA A 246 11.53 5.80 1.71
CA ALA A 246 11.68 6.96 2.57
C ALA A 246 10.33 7.38 3.19
N MET A 247 9.26 7.32 2.41
CA MET A 247 7.91 7.59 2.89
C MET A 247 7.42 6.59 3.93
N ALA A 248 7.65 5.29 3.70
CA ALA A 248 7.28 4.27 4.67
C ALA A 248 7.97 4.53 6.03
N LYS A 249 9.23 4.94 6.00
CA LYS A 249 9.95 5.33 7.22
C LYS A 249 9.39 6.60 7.86
N MET A 250 9.05 7.62 7.04
CA MET A 250 8.41 8.85 7.53
C MET A 250 7.06 8.55 8.18
N ASN A 251 6.23 7.74 7.52
CA ASN A 251 4.92 7.34 8.04
C ASN A 251 5.06 6.53 9.34
N ALA A 252 5.95 5.54 9.37
CA ALA A 252 6.20 4.75 10.58
C ALA A 252 6.62 5.66 11.75
N PHE A 253 7.52 6.62 11.50
CA PHE A 253 7.98 7.56 12.50
C PHE A 253 6.83 8.42 13.07
N LEU A 254 5.96 8.94 12.21
CA LEU A 254 4.81 9.77 12.62
C LEU A 254 3.72 9.00 13.38
N HIS A 255 3.66 7.69 13.20
CA HIS A 255 2.72 6.81 13.89
C HIS A 255 3.27 6.18 15.16
N ASP A 256 4.38 6.69 15.71
CA ASP A 256 5.06 6.11 16.87
C ASP A 256 5.55 4.65 16.64
N MET A 257 5.76 4.27 15.39
CA MET A 257 6.31 2.98 14.98
C MET A 257 7.83 3.07 14.75
N GLU A 258 8.54 3.78 15.61
CA GLU A 258 9.96 4.09 15.44
C GLU A 258 10.88 2.86 15.37
N ASN A 259 10.44 1.73 15.91
CA ASN A 259 11.16 0.47 15.87
C ASN A 259 10.78 -0.40 14.67
N ALA A 260 9.98 0.12 13.71
CA ALA A 260 9.70 -0.57 12.46
C ALA A 260 11.00 -0.72 11.63
N ASP A 261 11.37 -1.96 11.34
CA ASP A 261 12.53 -2.28 10.51
C ASP A 261 12.10 -2.28 9.03
N ILE A 262 12.18 -1.12 8.40
CA ILE A 262 11.86 -0.97 6.98
C ILE A 262 13.17 -0.90 6.21
N ARG A 263 13.33 -1.74 5.18
CA ARG A 263 14.56 -1.88 4.41
C ARG A 263 14.32 -1.72 2.91
N LEU A 264 15.29 -1.09 2.25
CA LEU A 264 15.31 -0.94 0.79
C LEU A 264 15.78 -2.23 0.14
N GLY A 265 15.09 -2.69 -0.90
CA GLY A 265 15.50 -3.84 -1.71
C GLY A 265 14.36 -4.57 -2.41
N ASP A 266 14.71 -5.40 -3.38
CA ASP A 266 13.79 -6.25 -4.15
C ASP A 266 13.55 -7.58 -3.43
N SER A 267 12.37 -7.77 -2.87
CA SER A 267 12.02 -8.97 -2.10
C SER A 267 11.99 -10.25 -2.94
N MET A 268 11.70 -10.13 -4.24
CA MET A 268 11.71 -11.30 -5.13
C MET A 268 13.13 -11.75 -5.46
N LYS A 269 14.05 -10.79 -5.71
CA LYS A 269 15.44 -11.11 -6.09
C LYS A 269 16.37 -11.23 -4.89
N ASN A 270 16.17 -10.38 -3.87
CA ASN A 270 17.04 -10.30 -2.72
C ASN A 270 16.27 -9.96 -1.43
N PRO A 271 15.54 -10.93 -0.84
CA PRO A 271 14.90 -10.74 0.44
C PRO A 271 15.93 -10.43 1.52
N VAL A 272 15.74 -9.32 2.24
CA VAL A 272 16.76 -8.80 3.18
C VAL A 272 16.60 -9.31 4.61
N PHE A 273 15.41 -9.80 4.97
CA PHE A 273 15.16 -10.33 6.31
C PHE A 273 15.57 -11.79 6.40
N ARG A 274 16.71 -12.03 7.04
CA ARG A 274 17.34 -13.37 7.16
C ARG A 274 17.74 -13.64 8.58
N GLU A 275 17.74 -14.91 8.94
CA GLU A 275 18.34 -15.41 10.16
C GLU A 275 19.87 -15.53 10.03
N LYS A 276 20.56 -15.81 11.14
CA LYS A 276 22.03 -15.92 11.15
C LYS A 276 22.59 -17.04 10.28
N ASP A 277 21.79 -18.07 10.04
CA ASP A 277 22.15 -19.22 9.18
C ASP A 277 21.88 -18.93 7.69
N GLY A 278 21.40 -17.74 7.35
CA GLY A 278 21.08 -17.33 5.99
C GLY A 278 19.66 -17.70 5.54
N SER A 279 18.89 -18.45 6.31
CA SER A 279 17.49 -18.75 6.02
C SER A 279 16.62 -17.49 6.11
N LEU A 280 15.45 -17.51 5.49
CA LEU A 280 14.50 -16.41 5.61
C LEU A 280 13.95 -16.33 7.02
N LYS A 281 13.91 -15.09 7.55
CA LYS A 281 13.22 -14.78 8.79
C LYS A 281 11.74 -15.10 8.66
N LYS A 282 11.15 -15.68 9.72
CA LYS A 282 9.73 -16.03 9.77
C LYS A 282 8.95 -15.08 10.67
N PHE A 283 7.73 -14.74 10.22
CA PHE A 283 6.85 -13.77 10.85
C PHE A 283 5.53 -14.41 11.26
N ASP A 284 4.88 -13.83 12.26
CA ASP A 284 3.57 -14.30 12.75
C ASP A 284 2.48 -13.89 11.76
N ILE A 285 2.54 -12.66 11.27
CA ILE A 285 1.57 -12.06 10.36
C ILE A 285 2.29 -11.51 9.15
N ILE A 286 1.72 -11.76 7.96
CA ILE A 286 2.18 -11.16 6.71
C ILE A 286 0.99 -10.49 6.01
N THR A 287 1.17 -9.26 5.58
CA THR A 287 0.20 -8.49 4.81
C THR A 287 0.87 -7.94 3.56
N ALA A 288 0.21 -7.93 2.43
CA ALA A 288 0.79 -7.40 1.20
C ALA A 288 -0.26 -6.99 0.16
N ASN A 289 0.09 -6.00 -0.64
CA ASN A 289 -0.55 -5.69 -1.91
C ASN A 289 0.55 -5.54 -2.98
N PRO A 290 1.11 -6.64 -3.49
CA PRO A 290 2.14 -6.58 -4.51
C PRO A 290 1.58 -6.07 -5.83
N MET A 291 2.44 -5.65 -6.74
CA MET A 291 2.04 -5.32 -8.10
C MET A 291 1.45 -6.54 -8.79
N TRP A 292 0.19 -6.43 -9.24
CA TRP A 292 -0.52 -7.54 -9.89
C TRP A 292 0.06 -7.85 -11.26
N ASN A 293 0.07 -9.12 -11.62
CA ASN A 293 0.59 -9.60 -12.91
C ASN A 293 2.02 -9.11 -13.23
N GLN A 294 2.85 -8.95 -12.21
CA GLN A 294 4.24 -8.52 -12.38
C GLN A 294 5.06 -9.58 -13.12
N ASN A 295 5.88 -9.12 -14.06
CA ASN A 295 6.75 -10.01 -14.83
C ASN A 295 8.10 -10.22 -14.14
N PHE A 296 8.50 -11.47 -13.99
CA PHE A 296 9.86 -11.82 -13.57
C PHE A 296 10.46 -12.88 -14.51
N PRO A 297 11.76 -12.80 -14.83
CA PRO A 297 12.47 -13.86 -15.54
C PRO A 297 12.42 -15.17 -14.75
N GLU A 298 12.34 -16.30 -15.44
CA GLU A 298 12.24 -17.64 -14.80
C GLU A 298 13.45 -17.94 -13.91
N GLU A 299 14.61 -17.38 -14.23
CA GLU A 299 15.85 -17.51 -13.46
C GLU A 299 15.72 -17.03 -12.02
N VAL A 300 14.89 -16.02 -11.76
CA VAL A 300 14.60 -15.51 -10.40
C VAL A 300 14.01 -16.61 -9.54
N TYR A 301 13.19 -17.48 -10.13
CA TYR A 301 12.56 -18.58 -9.43
C TYR A 301 13.44 -19.82 -9.36
N LYS A 302 14.12 -20.19 -10.48
CA LYS A 302 14.95 -21.39 -10.57
C LYS A 302 16.22 -21.30 -9.72
N ASN A 303 16.80 -20.12 -9.61
CA ASN A 303 18.05 -19.89 -8.87
C ASN A 303 17.81 -19.38 -7.44
N ASP A 304 16.62 -19.59 -6.89
CA ASP A 304 16.27 -19.12 -5.55
C ASP A 304 16.99 -19.93 -4.46
N PRO A 305 17.92 -19.33 -3.69
CA PRO A 305 18.67 -20.04 -2.65
C PRO A 305 17.83 -20.39 -1.41
N TYR A 306 16.62 -19.81 -1.30
CA TYR A 306 15.76 -19.97 -0.12
C TYR A 306 14.68 -21.03 -0.30
N LYS A 307 14.64 -21.72 -1.45
CA LYS A 307 13.64 -22.74 -1.77
C LYS A 307 12.20 -22.26 -1.64
N ARG A 308 11.94 -20.99 -2.02
CA ARG A 308 10.60 -20.39 -1.88
C ARG A 308 9.56 -21.03 -2.81
N PHE A 309 9.99 -21.52 -3.99
CA PHE A 309 9.10 -21.93 -5.07
C PHE A 309 8.91 -23.44 -5.15
N GLU A 310 8.87 -24.12 -4.02
CA GLU A 310 8.69 -25.60 -3.95
C GLU A 310 7.30 -26.07 -4.43
N PHE A 311 6.29 -25.19 -4.36
CA PHE A 311 4.97 -25.51 -4.92
C PHE A 311 4.90 -25.42 -6.45
N GLY A 312 5.89 -24.84 -7.08
CA GLY A 312 6.00 -24.71 -8.53
C GLY A 312 6.56 -23.37 -8.95
N ILE A 313 7.13 -23.34 -10.14
CA ILE A 313 7.66 -22.11 -10.75
C ILE A 313 6.50 -21.32 -11.36
N PRO A 314 6.26 -20.07 -10.91
CA PRO A 314 5.22 -19.23 -11.51
C PRO A 314 5.46 -18.95 -13.00
N PRO A 315 4.45 -18.55 -13.76
CA PRO A 315 4.67 -18.06 -15.11
C PRO A 315 5.47 -16.76 -15.10
N THR A 316 6.26 -16.50 -16.12
CA THR A 316 7.04 -15.25 -16.24
C THR A 316 6.16 -14.03 -16.39
N SER A 317 4.93 -14.19 -16.87
CA SER A 317 3.93 -13.13 -17.09
C SER A 317 3.13 -12.73 -15.85
N SER A 318 3.20 -13.52 -14.76
CA SER A 318 2.47 -13.24 -13.52
C SER A 318 3.21 -13.79 -12.31
N ALA A 319 3.62 -12.91 -11.41
CA ALA A 319 4.31 -13.27 -10.17
C ALA A 319 3.36 -13.49 -8.99
N ASP A 320 2.05 -13.46 -9.18
CA ASP A 320 1.06 -13.48 -8.10
C ASP A 320 1.28 -14.66 -7.15
N TRP A 321 1.39 -15.88 -7.70
CA TRP A 321 1.71 -17.08 -6.92
C TRP A 321 3.20 -17.17 -6.53
N GLY A 322 4.07 -16.37 -7.10
CA GLY A 322 5.44 -16.17 -6.62
C GLY A 322 5.47 -15.37 -5.32
N TRP A 323 4.73 -14.28 -5.26
CA TRP A 323 4.55 -13.49 -4.03
C TRP A 323 3.93 -14.31 -2.89
N ILE A 324 2.89 -15.10 -3.18
CA ILE A 324 2.27 -15.99 -2.20
C ILE A 324 3.30 -17.00 -1.65
N GLN A 325 4.11 -17.61 -2.50
CA GLN A 325 5.14 -18.58 -2.07
C GLN A 325 6.26 -17.92 -1.26
N HIS A 326 6.69 -16.69 -1.62
CA HIS A 326 7.64 -15.93 -0.82
C HIS A 326 7.09 -15.66 0.60
N MET A 327 5.85 -15.18 0.69
CA MET A 327 5.18 -14.95 1.97
C MET A 327 5.02 -16.24 2.78
N TYR A 328 4.59 -17.32 2.13
CA TYR A 328 4.43 -18.63 2.80
C TYR A 328 5.74 -19.16 3.40
N THR A 329 6.85 -19.01 2.69
CA THR A 329 8.18 -19.42 3.18
C THR A 329 8.65 -18.55 4.33
N SER A 330 8.26 -17.27 4.34
CA SER A 330 8.54 -16.31 5.43
C SER A 330 7.52 -16.35 6.57
N LEU A 331 6.58 -17.31 6.57
CA LEU A 331 5.52 -17.43 7.58
C LEU A 331 5.88 -18.49 8.62
N LYS A 332 5.67 -18.18 9.90
CA LYS A 332 5.75 -19.14 11.01
C LYS A 332 4.68 -20.23 10.87
N ASP A 333 4.86 -21.33 11.60
CA ASP A 333 3.97 -22.51 11.50
C ASP A 333 2.55 -22.24 12.02
N ASN A 334 2.37 -21.22 12.85
CA ASN A 334 1.07 -20.73 13.33
C ASN A 334 0.65 -19.41 12.70
N GLY A 335 1.35 -18.96 11.67
CA GLY A 335 1.18 -17.64 11.09
C GLY A 335 0.03 -17.54 10.08
N LYS A 336 -0.36 -16.29 9.80
CA LYS A 336 -1.43 -15.92 8.89
C LYS A 336 -0.98 -14.88 7.86
N ILE A 337 -1.46 -15.02 6.62
CA ILE A 337 -1.25 -14.06 5.53
C ILE A 337 -2.60 -13.51 5.10
N ALA A 338 -2.65 -12.21 4.81
CA ALA A 338 -3.67 -11.60 3.98
C ALA A 338 -2.99 -10.85 2.83
N VAL A 339 -3.29 -11.22 1.60
CA VAL A 339 -2.71 -10.61 0.40
C VAL A 339 -3.80 -10.20 -0.58
N VAL A 340 -3.66 -9.01 -1.15
CA VAL A 340 -4.54 -8.53 -2.22
C VAL A 340 -3.90 -8.81 -3.56
N LEU A 341 -4.66 -9.43 -4.46
CA LEU A 341 -4.25 -9.75 -5.83
C LEU A 341 -5.39 -9.49 -6.81
N ASP A 342 -5.12 -9.59 -8.10
CA ASP A 342 -6.16 -9.56 -9.12
C ASP A 342 -7.02 -10.83 -9.09
N THR A 343 -8.25 -10.75 -9.59
CA THR A 343 -9.21 -11.87 -9.61
C THR A 343 -8.71 -13.06 -10.42
N GLY A 344 -7.85 -12.87 -11.40
CA GLY A 344 -7.24 -13.94 -12.16
C GLY A 344 -6.39 -14.88 -11.31
N SER A 345 -5.79 -14.40 -10.22
CA SER A 345 -4.97 -15.23 -9.32
C SER A 345 -5.73 -16.44 -8.76
N VAL A 346 -7.05 -16.33 -8.59
CA VAL A 346 -7.90 -17.38 -8.04
C VAL A 346 -8.63 -18.23 -9.09
N SER A 347 -8.58 -17.84 -10.37
CA SER A 347 -9.35 -18.50 -11.45
C SER A 347 -8.51 -18.92 -12.66
N ARG A 348 -7.37 -18.25 -12.96
CA ARG A 348 -6.58 -18.55 -14.17
C ARG A 348 -6.21 -20.03 -14.25
N GLY A 349 -6.41 -20.60 -15.44
CA GLY A 349 -6.14 -22.01 -15.76
C GLY A 349 -7.21 -23.00 -15.32
N SER A 350 -8.21 -22.61 -14.51
CA SER A 350 -9.32 -23.50 -14.14
C SER A 350 -10.23 -23.75 -15.35
N GLY A 351 -10.64 -25.01 -15.54
CA GLY A 351 -11.44 -25.46 -16.69
C GLY A 351 -10.65 -25.69 -17.98
N ASN A 352 -9.36 -25.36 -18.03
CA ASN A 352 -8.53 -25.59 -19.22
C ASN A 352 -8.02 -27.04 -19.29
N VAL A 353 -7.99 -27.60 -20.50
CA VAL A 353 -7.35 -28.89 -20.75
C VAL A 353 -5.83 -28.73 -20.68
N GLY A 354 -5.15 -29.57 -19.91
CA GLY A 354 -3.70 -29.56 -19.76
C GLY A 354 -3.18 -28.89 -18.49
N SER A 355 -1.85 -28.76 -18.37
CA SER A 355 -1.23 -28.12 -17.20
C SER A 355 -1.26 -26.59 -17.31
N ASN A 356 -1.46 -25.93 -16.16
CA ASN A 356 -1.34 -24.48 -16.04
C ASN A 356 -0.56 -24.18 -14.75
N LYS A 357 0.53 -23.42 -14.88
CA LYS A 357 1.46 -23.16 -13.76
C LYS A 357 0.77 -22.57 -12.54
N GLU A 358 -0.12 -21.56 -12.72
CA GLU A 358 -0.81 -20.91 -11.58
C GLU A 358 -1.84 -21.85 -10.94
N ARG A 359 -2.66 -22.54 -11.75
CA ARG A 359 -3.59 -23.55 -11.24
C ARG A 359 -2.86 -24.65 -10.48
N ASP A 360 -1.74 -25.15 -11.01
CA ASP A 360 -0.99 -26.26 -10.41
C ASP A 360 -0.35 -25.85 -9.06
N ILE A 361 0.09 -24.58 -8.92
CA ILE A 361 0.54 -24.04 -7.63
C ILE A 361 -0.65 -23.89 -6.67
N ARG A 362 -1.74 -23.25 -7.12
CA ARG A 362 -2.98 -23.04 -6.34
C ARG A 362 -3.54 -24.37 -5.83
N LYS A 363 -3.56 -25.40 -6.69
CA LYS A 363 -3.91 -26.78 -6.32
C LYS A 363 -3.15 -27.24 -5.09
N LYS A 364 -1.82 -27.10 -5.06
CA LYS A 364 -1.00 -27.55 -3.93
C LYS A 364 -1.30 -26.82 -2.63
N PHE A 365 -1.67 -25.51 -2.69
CA PHE A 365 -2.11 -24.77 -1.53
C PHE A 365 -3.48 -25.25 -1.02
N VAL A 366 -4.41 -25.58 -1.90
CA VAL A 366 -5.71 -26.19 -1.57
C VAL A 366 -5.50 -27.61 -1.01
N ASP A 367 -4.69 -28.43 -1.67
CA ASP A 367 -4.44 -29.82 -1.25
C ASP A 367 -3.80 -29.90 0.15
N LYS A 368 -2.94 -28.92 0.48
CA LYS A 368 -2.34 -28.80 1.82
C LYS A 368 -3.22 -28.07 2.84
N ASP A 369 -4.45 -27.74 2.47
CA ASP A 369 -5.44 -27.06 3.34
C ASP A 369 -4.93 -25.75 3.94
N LEU A 370 -4.25 -24.92 3.14
CA LEU A 370 -3.62 -23.68 3.58
C LEU A 370 -4.49 -22.44 3.37
N ILE A 371 -5.39 -22.47 2.38
CA ILE A 371 -6.28 -21.34 2.06
C ILE A 371 -7.46 -21.36 3.04
N GLU A 372 -7.59 -20.29 3.82
CA GLU A 372 -8.68 -20.14 4.81
C GLU A 372 -9.88 -19.44 4.20
N ALA A 373 -9.66 -18.30 3.53
CA ALA A 373 -10.75 -17.55 2.90
C ALA A 373 -10.28 -16.85 1.61
N VAL A 374 -11.25 -16.56 0.73
CA VAL A 374 -11.07 -15.66 -0.41
C VAL A 374 -12.22 -14.66 -0.43
N ILE A 375 -11.89 -13.37 -0.52
CA ILE A 375 -12.84 -12.27 -0.45
C ILE A 375 -12.76 -11.48 -1.75
N LEU A 376 -13.84 -11.47 -2.53
CA LEU A 376 -13.95 -10.64 -3.73
C LEU A 376 -14.36 -9.22 -3.32
N LEU A 377 -13.56 -8.26 -3.73
CA LEU A 377 -13.77 -6.83 -3.46
C LEU A 377 -14.63 -6.18 -4.57
N PRO A 378 -15.24 -5.03 -4.31
CA PRO A 378 -15.89 -4.22 -5.34
C PRO A 378 -14.94 -3.81 -6.46
N GLU A 379 -15.50 -3.60 -7.65
CA GLU A 379 -14.78 -3.03 -8.78
C GLU A 379 -14.40 -1.56 -8.53
N ASN A 380 -13.44 -1.07 -9.31
CA ASN A 380 -13.04 0.34 -9.32
C ASN A 380 -12.65 0.92 -7.94
N LEU A 381 -12.11 0.11 -7.05
CA LEU A 381 -11.51 0.56 -5.77
C LEU A 381 -10.06 1.03 -5.95
N PHE A 382 -9.28 0.29 -6.75
CA PHE A 382 -7.84 0.51 -6.90
C PHE A 382 -7.56 1.56 -7.96
N TYR A 383 -6.62 2.48 -7.69
CA TYR A 383 -6.40 3.65 -8.55
C TYR A 383 -5.93 3.29 -9.96
N ASN A 384 -5.12 2.26 -10.11
CA ASN A 384 -4.48 1.91 -11.38
C ASN A 384 -5.31 0.96 -12.25
N THR A 385 -6.47 0.51 -11.76
CA THR A 385 -7.34 -0.42 -12.50
C THR A 385 -8.80 -0.21 -12.12
N THR A 386 -9.70 -0.57 -13.03
CA THR A 386 -11.14 -0.71 -12.74
C THR A 386 -11.49 -2.13 -12.30
N ALA A 387 -10.60 -3.10 -12.54
CA ALA A 387 -10.82 -4.48 -12.15
C ALA A 387 -10.93 -4.64 -10.63
N PRO A 388 -11.81 -5.52 -10.15
CA PRO A 388 -11.87 -5.86 -8.74
C PRO A 388 -10.62 -6.60 -8.27
N GLY A 389 -10.28 -6.44 -6.98
CA GLY A 389 -9.27 -7.24 -6.33
C GLY A 389 -9.86 -8.40 -5.55
N VAL A 390 -9.02 -9.37 -5.17
CA VAL A 390 -9.36 -10.41 -4.21
C VAL A 390 -8.39 -10.40 -3.03
N ILE A 391 -8.90 -10.57 -1.81
CA ILE A 391 -8.07 -10.85 -0.65
C ILE A 391 -7.99 -12.36 -0.49
N ILE A 392 -6.78 -12.92 -0.50
CA ILE A 392 -6.55 -14.34 -0.21
C ILE A 392 -5.99 -14.42 1.20
N VAL A 393 -6.65 -15.19 2.06
CA VAL A 393 -6.22 -15.45 3.43
C VAL A 393 -5.63 -16.85 3.51
N ILE A 394 -4.35 -16.93 3.90
CA ILE A 394 -3.61 -18.18 4.11
C ILE A 394 -3.32 -18.33 5.60
N ASN A 395 -3.63 -19.48 6.16
CA ASN A 395 -3.44 -19.76 7.57
C ASN A 395 -2.86 -21.15 7.79
N LYS A 396 -1.64 -21.23 8.33
CA LYS A 396 -1.01 -22.52 8.63
C LYS A 396 -1.66 -23.25 9.83
N SER A 397 -2.37 -22.49 10.69
CA SER A 397 -3.11 -23.03 11.85
C SER A 397 -4.63 -22.93 11.67
N LYS A 398 -5.09 -23.16 10.45
CA LYS A 398 -6.49 -23.11 10.07
C LYS A 398 -7.36 -23.99 10.97
N LYS A 399 -8.46 -23.43 11.51
CA LYS A 399 -9.39 -24.11 12.41
C LYS A 399 -10.37 -25.00 11.66
N HIS A 400 -10.92 -24.54 10.54
CA HIS A 400 -11.93 -25.21 9.73
C HIS A 400 -11.24 -26.02 8.63
N LYS A 401 -10.90 -27.27 8.95
CA LYS A 401 -10.17 -28.15 8.04
C LYS A 401 -11.00 -28.53 6.82
N ASP A 402 -10.31 -28.63 5.67
CA ASP A 402 -10.91 -29.00 4.38
C ASP A 402 -12.10 -28.13 3.92
N GLN A 403 -12.21 -26.92 4.46
CA GLN A 403 -13.23 -25.94 4.09
C GLN A 403 -12.58 -24.60 3.75
N ILE A 404 -13.14 -23.86 2.82
CA ILE A 404 -12.71 -22.51 2.44
C ILE A 404 -13.92 -21.59 2.51
N LEU A 405 -13.80 -20.47 3.20
CA LEU A 405 -14.83 -19.44 3.25
C LEU A 405 -14.66 -18.50 2.04
N LEU A 406 -15.66 -18.47 1.18
CA LEU A 406 -15.72 -17.60 0.01
C LEU A 406 -16.70 -16.45 0.27
N ILE A 407 -16.23 -15.20 0.20
CA ILE A 407 -17.01 -14.00 0.47
C ILE A 407 -17.07 -13.14 -0.79
N ASN A 408 -18.29 -12.82 -1.23
CA ASN A 408 -18.52 -11.94 -2.36
C ASN A 408 -18.99 -10.56 -1.88
N ALA A 409 -18.03 -9.67 -1.65
CA ALA A 409 -18.28 -8.30 -1.22
C ALA A 409 -18.40 -7.30 -2.38
N SER A 410 -18.51 -7.77 -3.63
CA SER A 410 -18.46 -6.91 -4.83
C SER A 410 -19.57 -5.86 -4.89
N HIS A 411 -20.66 -6.04 -4.14
CA HIS A 411 -21.80 -5.11 -4.07
C HIS A 411 -21.77 -4.16 -2.87
N LEU A 412 -20.78 -4.30 -1.95
CA LEU A 412 -20.72 -3.54 -0.69
C LEU A 412 -19.94 -2.21 -0.86
N TYR A 413 -20.38 -1.37 -1.79
CA TYR A 413 -19.71 -0.11 -2.06
C TYR A 413 -20.66 1.06 -2.28
N GLU A 414 -20.15 2.25 -2.05
CA GLU A 414 -20.75 3.50 -2.51
C GLU A 414 -20.01 3.97 -3.78
N LYS A 415 -20.82 4.44 -4.75
CA LYS A 415 -20.28 4.98 -5.99
C LYS A 415 -19.78 6.39 -5.76
N GLU A 416 -18.47 6.55 -5.74
CA GLU A 416 -17.79 7.84 -5.65
C GLU A 416 -16.97 8.11 -6.90
N ARG A 417 -16.54 9.35 -7.09
CA ARG A 417 -15.63 9.73 -8.19
C ARG A 417 -14.33 10.25 -7.61
N PRO A 418 -13.19 9.82 -8.13
CA PRO A 418 -12.98 8.96 -9.32
C PRO A 418 -13.07 7.45 -9.05
N LYS A 419 -13.12 7.02 -7.79
CA LYS A 419 -13.10 5.59 -7.38
C LYS A 419 -14.27 5.26 -6.48
N ASN A 420 -14.74 4.01 -6.55
CA ASN A 420 -15.71 3.48 -5.60
C ASN A 420 -15.08 3.38 -4.20
N ARG A 421 -15.89 3.41 -3.16
CA ARG A 421 -15.47 3.27 -1.77
C ARG A 421 -16.19 2.08 -1.13
N LEU A 422 -15.43 1.13 -0.61
CA LEU A 422 -15.99 0.07 0.23
C LEU A 422 -16.56 0.73 1.51
N THR A 423 -17.82 0.44 1.85
CA THR A 423 -18.47 1.11 2.98
C THR A 423 -17.98 0.59 4.32
N ASP A 424 -18.08 1.39 5.38
CA ASP A 424 -17.71 0.96 6.73
C ASP A 424 -18.61 -0.18 7.20
N GLU A 425 -19.91 -0.13 6.86
CA GLU A 425 -20.87 -1.23 7.10
C GLU A 425 -20.47 -2.49 6.31
N GLY A 426 -19.99 -2.33 5.08
CA GLY A 426 -19.50 -3.44 4.26
C GLY A 426 -18.25 -4.09 4.86
N ILE A 427 -17.33 -3.30 5.40
CA ILE A 427 -16.15 -3.80 6.12
C ILE A 427 -16.59 -4.64 7.33
N GLU A 428 -17.51 -4.12 8.15
CA GLU A 428 -18.00 -4.85 9.32
C GLU A 428 -18.74 -6.13 8.94
N GLN A 429 -19.58 -6.10 7.89
CA GLN A 429 -20.29 -7.30 7.42
C GLN A 429 -19.31 -8.40 6.98
N VAL A 430 -18.30 -8.06 6.19
CA VAL A 430 -17.27 -9.02 5.76
C VAL A 430 -16.47 -9.55 6.94
N TYR A 431 -16.08 -8.67 7.87
CA TYR A 431 -15.31 -9.04 9.06
C TYR A 431 -16.11 -9.98 9.99
N GLU A 432 -17.39 -9.67 10.28
CA GLU A 432 -18.23 -10.51 11.14
C GLU A 432 -18.46 -11.89 10.52
N VAL A 433 -18.73 -11.96 9.22
CA VAL A 433 -18.85 -13.23 8.47
C VAL A 433 -17.57 -14.05 8.58
N TYR A 434 -16.40 -13.41 8.36
CA TYR A 434 -15.12 -14.08 8.47
C TYR A 434 -14.82 -14.56 9.90
N LYS A 435 -15.05 -13.71 10.89
CA LYS A 435 -14.80 -13.99 12.31
C LYS A 435 -15.68 -15.11 12.85
N ASN A 436 -16.97 -15.09 12.48
CA ASN A 436 -17.95 -16.08 12.94
C ASN A 436 -17.97 -17.36 12.10
N TRP A 437 -17.22 -17.37 10.97
CA TRP A 437 -17.23 -18.47 10.00
C TRP A 437 -18.64 -18.83 9.55
N GLU A 438 -19.35 -17.86 8.97
CA GLU A 438 -20.78 -17.91 8.72
C GLU A 438 -21.09 -17.96 7.23
N GLU A 439 -22.08 -18.78 6.83
CA GLU A 439 -22.73 -18.66 5.53
C GLU A 439 -23.84 -17.61 5.61
N LYS A 440 -23.81 -16.66 4.70
CA LYS A 440 -24.81 -15.61 4.59
C LYS A 440 -25.24 -15.46 3.13
N GLU A 441 -26.56 -15.53 2.91
CA GLU A 441 -27.14 -15.37 1.58
C GLU A 441 -26.62 -14.11 0.90
N LEU A 442 -26.29 -14.20 -0.41
CA LEU A 442 -25.75 -13.15 -1.26
C LEU A 442 -24.38 -12.59 -0.82
N LEU A 443 -23.76 -13.12 0.23
CA LEU A 443 -22.49 -12.61 0.76
C LEU A 443 -21.43 -13.69 0.91
N SER A 444 -21.74 -14.85 1.48
CA SER A 444 -20.70 -15.84 1.81
C SER A 444 -21.18 -17.29 1.70
N LYS A 445 -20.22 -18.17 1.40
CA LYS A 445 -20.41 -19.61 1.34
C LYS A 445 -19.18 -20.34 1.89
N ILE A 446 -19.43 -21.37 2.68
CA ILE A 446 -18.41 -22.31 3.14
C ILE A 446 -18.36 -23.45 2.12
N VAL A 447 -17.24 -23.59 1.42
CA VAL A 447 -17.09 -24.56 0.34
C VAL A 447 -16.12 -25.66 0.77
N SER A 448 -16.52 -26.91 0.54
CA SER A 448 -15.68 -28.05 0.84
C SER A 448 -14.49 -28.13 -0.14
N LYS A 449 -13.39 -28.72 0.30
CA LYS A 449 -12.23 -28.99 -0.56
C LYS A 449 -12.62 -29.82 -1.78
N GLU A 450 -13.51 -30.79 -1.62
CA GLU A 450 -14.05 -31.64 -2.69
C GLU A 450 -14.74 -30.82 -3.77
N ASP A 451 -15.54 -29.81 -3.37
CA ASP A 451 -16.22 -28.94 -4.33
C ASP A 451 -15.24 -28.02 -5.06
N ILE A 452 -14.21 -27.53 -4.37
CA ILE A 452 -13.11 -26.79 -5.02
C ILE A 452 -12.39 -27.66 -6.05
N VAL A 453 -12.10 -28.93 -5.73
CA VAL A 453 -11.49 -29.88 -6.65
C VAL A 453 -12.39 -30.13 -7.87
N ARG A 454 -13.70 -30.33 -7.67
CA ARG A 454 -14.68 -30.50 -8.77
C ARG A 454 -14.74 -29.29 -9.70
N ASN A 455 -14.47 -28.10 -9.17
CA ASN A 455 -14.40 -26.85 -9.93
C ASN A 455 -12.98 -26.52 -10.42
N ASP A 456 -12.11 -27.52 -10.58
CA ASP A 456 -10.74 -27.43 -11.06
C ASP A 456 -9.94 -26.33 -10.33
N TYR A 457 -10.06 -26.33 -8.99
CA TYR A 457 -9.34 -25.39 -8.09
C TYR A 457 -9.66 -23.91 -8.35
N ASN A 458 -10.82 -23.61 -8.93
CA ASN A 458 -11.33 -22.24 -9.02
C ASN A 458 -11.80 -21.77 -7.63
N LEU A 459 -11.23 -20.66 -7.17
CA LEU A 459 -11.53 -20.07 -5.85
C LEU A 459 -12.26 -18.72 -5.98
N SER A 460 -12.76 -18.36 -7.17
CA SER A 460 -13.48 -17.11 -7.36
C SER A 460 -14.80 -17.10 -6.58
N PRO A 461 -15.00 -16.16 -5.61
CA PRO A 461 -16.23 -16.11 -4.84
C PRO A 461 -17.49 -15.95 -5.69
N SER A 462 -17.42 -15.22 -6.81
CA SER A 462 -18.57 -15.04 -7.72
C SER A 462 -19.12 -16.34 -8.31
N ARG A 463 -18.29 -17.40 -8.36
CA ARG A 463 -18.71 -18.72 -8.84
C ARG A 463 -19.59 -19.47 -7.84
N TYR A 464 -19.48 -19.15 -6.56
CA TYR A 464 -20.14 -19.91 -5.46
C TYR A 464 -21.20 -19.08 -4.71
N VAL A 465 -21.12 -17.75 -4.82
CA VAL A 465 -22.00 -16.82 -4.10
C VAL A 465 -22.65 -15.90 -5.14
N ALA A 466 -23.93 -16.15 -5.45
CA ALA A 466 -24.72 -15.26 -6.30
C ALA A 466 -25.02 -13.93 -5.59
N ILE A 467 -25.02 -12.82 -6.32
CA ILE A 467 -25.33 -11.49 -5.77
C ILE A 467 -26.83 -11.17 -5.93
N ASN A 468 -27.42 -11.64 -7.00
CA ASN A 468 -28.86 -11.49 -7.27
C ASN A 468 -29.52 -12.84 -7.00
N GLY A 469 -30.60 -12.85 -6.21
CA GLY A 469 -31.32 -14.06 -5.80
C GLY A 469 -32.02 -14.85 -6.93
N GLU A 470 -31.80 -14.47 -8.16
CA GLU A 470 -32.05 -15.25 -9.36
C GLU A 470 -30.69 -15.57 -10.00
N GLU A 471 -30.37 -16.86 -10.15
CA GLU A 471 -29.45 -17.27 -11.17
C GLU A 471 -30.03 -16.73 -12.48
N GLU A 472 -29.48 -15.70 -13.08
CA GLU A 472 -29.63 -15.46 -14.50
C GLU A 472 -29.04 -16.69 -15.20
N ILE A 473 -29.87 -17.71 -15.36
CA ILE A 473 -29.63 -18.76 -16.34
C ILE A 473 -29.84 -18.03 -17.67
N LEU A 474 -28.77 -17.41 -18.19
CA LEU A 474 -28.78 -16.94 -19.58
C LEU A 474 -29.26 -18.11 -20.43
N ASP A 475 -30.36 -17.90 -21.17
CA ASP A 475 -30.78 -18.88 -22.17
C ASP A 475 -29.57 -19.19 -23.06
N LEU A 476 -29.28 -20.47 -23.23
CA LEU A 476 -28.12 -20.91 -24.01
C LEU A 476 -28.06 -20.22 -25.40
N ASN A 477 -29.23 -19.92 -26.00
CA ASN A 477 -29.32 -19.19 -27.26
C ASN A 477 -28.95 -17.71 -27.12
N GLU A 478 -29.26 -17.07 -26.00
CA GLU A 478 -28.89 -15.69 -25.68
C GLU A 478 -27.39 -15.57 -25.43
N ALA A 479 -26.81 -16.47 -24.62
CA ALA A 479 -25.38 -16.56 -24.40
C ALA A 479 -24.60 -16.85 -25.69
N MET A 480 -25.13 -17.70 -26.58
CA MET A 480 -24.54 -17.97 -27.89
C MET A 480 -24.63 -16.75 -28.82
N THR A 481 -25.71 -15.97 -28.77
CA THR A 481 -25.86 -14.75 -29.54
C THR A 481 -24.87 -13.67 -29.11
N GLU A 482 -24.76 -13.44 -27.80
CA GLU A 482 -23.75 -12.52 -27.23
C GLU A 482 -22.30 -12.93 -27.57
N LEU A 483 -22.00 -14.22 -27.54
CA LEU A 483 -20.69 -14.74 -27.94
C LEU A 483 -20.38 -14.44 -29.42
N LEU A 484 -21.35 -14.65 -30.32
CA LEU A 484 -21.20 -14.40 -31.72
C LEU A 484 -21.05 -12.89 -32.05
N GLU A 485 -21.80 -12.03 -31.35
CA GLU A 485 -21.66 -10.58 -31.45
C GLU A 485 -20.29 -10.10 -30.98
N ALA A 486 -19.83 -10.60 -29.82
CA ALA A 486 -18.50 -10.29 -29.28
C ALA A 486 -17.34 -10.78 -30.18
N GLU A 487 -17.51 -11.94 -30.86
CA GLU A 487 -16.55 -12.43 -31.86
C GLU A 487 -16.53 -11.56 -33.11
N GLU A 488 -17.66 -11.03 -33.52
CA GLU A 488 -17.78 -10.13 -34.69
C GLU A 488 -17.13 -8.76 -34.40
N GLU A 489 -17.42 -8.18 -33.24
CA GLU A 489 -16.74 -6.96 -32.74
C GLU A 489 -15.23 -7.13 -32.64
N ARG A 490 -14.76 -8.27 -32.12
CA ARG A 490 -13.34 -8.60 -32.08
C ARG A 490 -12.69 -8.63 -33.45
N LYS A 491 -13.34 -9.26 -34.45
CA LYS A 491 -12.85 -9.33 -35.82
C LYS A 491 -12.76 -7.94 -36.44
N GLU A 492 -13.78 -7.10 -36.26
CA GLU A 492 -13.75 -5.72 -36.73
C GLU A 492 -12.64 -4.89 -36.11
N ALA A 493 -12.41 -5.04 -34.79
CA ALA A 493 -11.34 -4.36 -34.08
C ALA A 493 -9.96 -4.82 -34.57
N GLU A 494 -9.78 -6.13 -34.82
CA GLU A 494 -8.56 -6.70 -35.38
C GLU A 494 -8.29 -6.21 -36.82
N GLU A 495 -9.31 -6.11 -37.67
CA GLU A 495 -9.18 -5.54 -39.02
C GLU A 495 -8.79 -4.06 -38.98
N LYS A 496 -9.42 -3.27 -38.11
CA LYS A 496 -9.05 -1.85 -37.89
C LYS A 496 -7.60 -1.72 -37.40
N LEU A 497 -7.18 -2.56 -36.49
CA LEU A 497 -5.79 -2.59 -35.98
C LEU A 497 -4.80 -2.95 -37.09
N ARG A 498 -5.09 -3.98 -37.91
CA ARG A 498 -4.29 -4.38 -39.07
C ARG A 498 -4.18 -3.27 -40.11
N ALA A 499 -5.26 -2.56 -40.37
CA ALA A 499 -5.26 -1.43 -41.30
C ALA A 499 -4.34 -0.29 -40.77
N VAL A 500 -4.40 0.04 -39.49
CA VAL A 500 -3.53 1.05 -38.87
C VAL A 500 -2.08 0.62 -38.92
N LEU A 501 -1.76 -0.61 -38.50
CA LEU A 501 -0.39 -1.14 -38.51
C LEU A 501 0.19 -1.19 -39.93
N SER A 502 -0.61 -1.61 -40.91
CA SER A 502 -0.21 -1.57 -42.33
C SER A 502 0.06 -0.16 -42.84
N GLY A 503 -0.75 0.81 -42.41
CA GLY A 503 -0.55 2.24 -42.73
C GLY A 503 0.74 2.82 -42.12
N LEU A 504 1.20 2.23 -41.01
CA LEU A 504 2.47 2.56 -40.32
C LEU A 504 3.67 1.75 -40.85
N GLY A 505 3.48 0.86 -41.81
CA GLY A 505 4.55 0.01 -42.36
C GLY A 505 4.97 -1.14 -41.43
N LEU A 506 4.19 -1.45 -40.40
CA LEU A 506 4.41 -2.55 -39.50
C LEU A 506 3.70 -3.82 -39.99
N LYS A 507 4.38 -4.96 -39.97
CA LYS A 507 3.77 -6.27 -40.24
C LYS A 507 3.27 -6.87 -38.94
N TYR A 508 1.99 -7.24 -38.89
CA TYR A 508 1.33 -7.96 -37.81
C TYR A 508 1.15 -9.42 -38.17
#